data_b01f652cb8890978bdd0a78d77942b78
#
_entry.id   b01f652cb8890978bdd0a78d77942b78
#
_cell.length_a   1.000
_cell.length_b   1.000
_cell.length_c   1.000
_cell.angle_alpha   90.00
_cell.angle_beta   90.00
_cell.angle_gamma   90.00
#
_symmetry.space_group_name_H-M   'P 1'
#
loop_
_entity.id
_entity.type
_entity.pdbx_description
1 polymer ?
#
loop_
_entity_poly.entity_id
_entity_poly.type
_entity_poly.pdbx_seq_one_letter_code
_entity_poly.pdbx_strand_id
1 'polypeptide(L)'
;TFLKKGEIVGTAYKKKNPEYRYATASNTEARYPMILLADEASASAAEIVIGALQKNNRAIVIGTRTFGKGSVQQLQQLPNGAQLKITVSEYLLPGKISIQETGVVPDILAEPATLRKDIKDLFPNESTMTERDYEAHLVSRYKIKEEPSFSLKYLAREPEEEEEEATDRERFISGDLQPEKDPLVKMALKVLESANEPFDPAAVLETRKDSFENLSAVFYGDIVEKLSSLKIDWSAPPPTEPAAAQPGLDLAI
;
A
#
# COMPACT_ATOMS: atom_id res chain seq x y z
N THR A 1 3.53 -2.64 -20.62
CA THR A 1 3.61 -4.11 -20.49
C THR A 1 2.29 -4.70 -19.99
N PHE A 2 1.74 -4.24 -18.84
CA PHE A 2 0.51 -4.80 -18.27
C PHE A 2 -0.78 -4.06 -18.68
N LEU A 3 -0.66 -2.87 -19.27
CA LEU A 3 -1.78 -2.05 -19.75
C LEU A 3 -1.73 -1.91 -21.27
N LYS A 4 -2.86 -2.17 -21.95
CA LYS A 4 -3.02 -1.96 -23.42
C LYS A 4 -3.36 -0.52 -23.74
N LYS A 5 -4.01 0.19 -22.83
CA LYS A 5 -4.48 1.58 -22.93
C LYS A 5 -4.67 2.16 -21.52
N GLY A 6 -4.90 3.45 -21.45
CA GLY A 6 -5.15 4.17 -20.20
C GLY A 6 -3.96 5.03 -19.81
N GLU A 7 -4.21 5.93 -18.89
CA GLU A 7 -3.21 6.81 -18.30
C GLU A 7 -2.31 6.02 -17.35
N ILE A 8 -0.99 6.24 -17.43
CA ILE A 8 -0.03 5.63 -16.52
C ILE A 8 0.31 6.62 -15.40
N VAL A 9 0.72 7.83 -15.79
CA VAL A 9 1.18 8.86 -14.86
C VAL A 9 1.06 10.24 -15.48
N GLY A 10 0.67 11.21 -14.69
CA GLY A 10 0.78 12.62 -14.97
C GLY A 10 1.99 13.23 -14.28
N THR A 11 2.52 14.32 -14.84
CA THR A 11 3.56 15.15 -14.20
C THR A 11 3.04 16.57 -14.13
N ALA A 12 2.80 17.06 -12.91
CA ALA A 12 2.28 18.40 -12.66
C ALA A 12 3.41 19.37 -12.32
N TYR A 13 3.42 20.53 -12.97
CA TYR A 13 4.36 21.61 -12.75
C TYR A 13 3.67 22.82 -12.11
N LYS A 14 4.45 23.70 -11.45
CA LYS A 14 3.89 24.88 -10.76
C LYS A 14 3.12 25.83 -11.67
N LYS A 15 3.56 26.02 -12.92
CA LYS A 15 3.04 27.05 -13.86
C LYS A 15 2.58 26.50 -15.20
N LYS A 16 2.49 25.17 -15.35
CA LYS A 16 2.06 24.51 -16.60
C LYS A 16 0.92 23.55 -16.32
N ASN A 17 0.15 23.23 -17.35
CA ASN A 17 -0.77 22.12 -17.28
C ASN A 17 -0.01 20.80 -17.11
N PRO A 18 -0.56 19.81 -16.39
CA PRO A 18 0.05 18.50 -16.27
C PRO A 18 0.28 17.82 -17.63
N GLU A 19 1.39 17.14 -17.75
CA GLU A 19 1.73 16.28 -18.90
C GLU A 19 1.43 14.82 -18.52
N TYR A 20 0.82 14.05 -19.44
CA TYR A 20 0.39 12.69 -19.16
C TYR A 20 1.10 11.68 -20.05
N ARG A 21 1.40 10.50 -19.50
CA ARG A 21 1.89 9.32 -20.20
C ARG A 21 0.81 8.26 -20.24
N TYR A 22 0.63 7.67 -21.40
CA TYR A 22 -0.39 6.67 -21.67
C TYR A 22 0.22 5.34 -22.07
N ALA A 23 -0.47 4.26 -21.73
CA ALA A 23 -0.11 2.93 -22.16
C ALA A 23 -0.33 2.76 -23.67
N THR A 24 0.54 1.96 -24.30
CA THR A 24 0.44 1.57 -25.70
C THR A 24 0.25 0.05 -25.79
N ALA A 25 -0.49 -0.40 -26.79
CA ALA A 25 -0.86 -1.82 -26.94
C ALA A 25 0.29 -2.74 -27.37
N SER A 26 1.48 -2.20 -27.68
CA SER A 26 2.63 -3.00 -28.08
C SER A 26 3.20 -3.79 -26.91
N ASN A 27 3.48 -5.07 -27.11
CA ASN A 27 4.10 -5.96 -26.11
C ASN A 27 3.37 -6.00 -24.75
N THR A 28 2.04 -6.09 -24.79
CA THR A 28 1.25 -6.21 -23.57
C THR A 28 1.09 -7.68 -23.21
N GLU A 29 1.37 -8.01 -21.94
CA GLU A 29 1.17 -9.34 -21.38
C GLU A 29 -0.30 -9.78 -21.43
N ALA A 30 -0.52 -11.08 -21.38
CA ALA A 30 -1.84 -11.66 -21.31
C ALA A 30 -2.61 -11.09 -20.09
N ARG A 31 -3.94 -11.04 -20.22
CA ARG A 31 -4.80 -10.53 -19.14
C ARG A 31 -5.11 -11.65 -18.14
N TYR A 32 -4.12 -12.02 -17.36
CA TYR A 32 -4.28 -12.92 -16.22
C TYR A 32 -4.69 -12.15 -14.96
N PRO A 33 -5.30 -12.81 -13.97
CA PRO A 33 -5.57 -12.21 -12.65
C PRO A 33 -4.30 -11.66 -12.03
N MET A 34 -4.39 -10.48 -11.40
CA MET A 34 -3.23 -9.80 -10.81
C MET A 34 -3.59 -9.13 -9.50
N ILE A 35 -2.80 -9.41 -8.48
CA ILE A 35 -2.80 -8.70 -7.21
C ILE A 35 -1.43 -8.08 -7.00
N LEU A 36 -1.41 -6.88 -6.46
CA LEU A 36 -0.21 -6.17 -6.04
C LEU A 36 -0.19 -6.13 -4.51
N LEU A 37 0.92 -6.54 -3.93
CA LEU A 37 1.16 -6.37 -2.51
C LEU A 37 1.93 -5.06 -2.31
N ALA A 38 1.47 -4.25 -1.38
CA ALA A 38 2.03 -2.93 -1.10
C ALA A 38 2.13 -2.70 0.41
N ASP A 39 3.14 -1.94 0.80
CA ASP A 39 3.39 -1.57 2.18
C ASP A 39 3.85 -0.10 2.27
N GLU A 40 4.08 0.37 3.47
CA GLU A 40 4.57 1.72 3.76
C GLU A 40 6.00 1.98 3.25
N ALA A 41 6.77 0.95 2.93
CA ALA A 41 8.09 1.08 2.31
C ALA A 41 8.01 1.21 0.77
N SER A 42 6.86 0.89 0.20
CA SER A 42 6.59 1.04 -1.24
C SER A 42 6.52 2.53 -1.59
N ALA A 43 7.50 3.04 -2.36
CA ALA A 43 7.67 4.47 -2.59
C ALA A 43 7.94 4.85 -4.05
N SER A 44 7.62 6.10 -4.42
CA SER A 44 8.03 6.74 -5.68
C SER A 44 7.59 5.96 -6.93
N ALA A 45 8.53 5.40 -7.71
CA ALA A 45 8.22 4.65 -8.93
C ALA A 45 7.33 3.42 -8.68
N ALA A 46 7.48 2.75 -7.54
CA ALA A 46 6.60 1.66 -7.14
C ALA A 46 5.16 2.15 -6.97
N GLU A 47 4.95 3.32 -6.35
CA GLU A 47 3.63 3.92 -6.18
C GLU A 47 2.98 4.28 -7.52
N ILE A 48 3.78 4.73 -8.50
CA ILE A 48 3.30 4.98 -9.87
C ILE A 48 2.81 3.68 -10.51
N VAL A 49 3.56 2.58 -10.39
CA VAL A 49 3.16 1.27 -10.95
C VAL A 49 1.89 0.76 -10.26
N ILE A 50 1.85 0.78 -8.93
CA ILE A 50 0.71 0.34 -8.12
C ILE A 50 -0.54 1.14 -8.52
N GLY A 51 -0.46 2.47 -8.46
CA GLY A 51 -1.59 3.35 -8.76
C GLY A 51 -2.03 3.28 -10.22
N ALA A 52 -1.10 3.17 -11.17
CA ALA A 52 -1.46 3.01 -12.58
C ALA A 52 -2.25 1.71 -12.83
N LEU A 53 -1.86 0.60 -12.23
CA LEU A 53 -2.56 -0.67 -12.41
C LEU A 53 -3.89 -0.71 -11.67
N GLN A 54 -3.96 -0.16 -10.46
CA GLN A 54 -5.18 -0.03 -9.68
C GLN A 54 -6.23 0.85 -10.40
N LYS A 55 -5.86 2.08 -10.74
CA LYS A 55 -6.79 3.06 -11.32
C LYS A 55 -7.24 2.72 -12.75
N ASN A 56 -6.52 1.86 -13.45
CA ASN A 56 -6.95 1.30 -14.73
C ASN A 56 -7.70 -0.04 -14.59
N ASN A 57 -8.11 -0.41 -13.40
CA ASN A 57 -8.85 -1.66 -13.12
C ASN A 57 -8.11 -2.90 -13.67
N ARG A 58 -6.78 -2.94 -13.50
CA ARG A 58 -5.93 -4.03 -13.96
C ARG A 58 -5.53 -4.98 -12.86
N ALA A 59 -5.40 -4.49 -11.64
CA ALA A 59 -4.99 -5.26 -10.47
C ALA A 59 -5.76 -4.80 -9.23
N ILE A 60 -5.89 -5.70 -8.25
CA ILE A 60 -6.32 -5.38 -6.89
C ILE A 60 -5.05 -5.14 -6.06
N VAL A 61 -5.07 -4.13 -5.21
CA VAL A 61 -3.96 -3.79 -4.30
C VAL A 61 -4.33 -4.24 -2.88
N ILE A 62 -3.46 -5.03 -2.27
CA ILE A 62 -3.62 -5.53 -0.90
C ILE A 62 -2.40 -5.10 -0.07
N GLY A 63 -2.61 -4.68 1.16
CA GLY A 63 -1.55 -4.34 2.10
C GLY A 63 -1.82 -3.06 2.86
N THR A 64 -0.79 -2.31 3.21
CA THR A 64 -0.91 -1.02 3.88
C THR A 64 -0.79 0.14 2.89
N ARG A 65 -1.08 1.35 3.35
CA ARG A 65 -0.91 2.58 2.58
C ARG A 65 0.58 2.77 2.26
N THR A 66 0.90 3.16 1.03
CA THR A 66 2.28 3.37 0.61
C THR A 66 2.89 4.68 1.16
N PHE A 67 4.18 4.87 0.96
CA PHE A 67 4.99 5.94 1.56
C PHE A 67 4.49 7.38 1.26
N GLY A 68 4.07 7.64 0.03
CA GLY A 68 3.57 8.97 -0.38
C GLY A 68 4.60 9.90 -1.01
N LYS A 69 5.60 9.36 -1.72
CA LYS A 69 6.63 10.17 -2.39
C LYS A 69 6.25 10.48 -3.83
N GLY A 70 5.52 11.59 -4.02
CA GLY A 70 5.12 12.09 -5.33
C GLY A 70 6.01 13.18 -5.90
N SER A 71 6.92 13.75 -5.13
CA SER A 71 7.79 14.86 -5.57
C SER A 71 8.89 14.42 -6.53
N VAL A 72 9.07 15.18 -7.61
CA VAL A 72 10.18 15.03 -8.56
C VAL A 72 11.26 16.06 -8.24
N GLN A 73 12.45 15.56 -7.93
CA GLN A 73 13.59 16.41 -7.56
C GLN A 73 14.66 16.38 -8.62
N GLN A 74 15.26 17.52 -8.89
CA GLN A 74 16.38 17.69 -9.80
C GLN A 74 17.59 18.21 -9.05
N LEU A 75 18.75 17.60 -9.31
CA LEU A 75 20.04 18.08 -8.84
C LEU A 75 20.61 19.05 -9.85
N GLN A 76 20.95 20.27 -9.41
CA GLN A 76 21.61 21.28 -10.22
C GLN A 76 22.97 21.58 -9.63
N GLN A 77 24.02 21.43 -10.43
CA GLN A 77 25.36 21.79 -10.02
C GLN A 77 25.56 23.34 -10.13
N LEU A 78 26.10 23.91 -9.07
CA LEU A 78 26.41 25.33 -8.99
C LEU A 78 27.87 25.59 -9.40
N PRO A 79 28.21 26.84 -9.84
CA PRO A 79 29.56 27.17 -10.29
C PRO A 79 30.67 26.98 -9.25
N ASN A 80 30.33 27.01 -7.97
CA ASN A 80 31.24 26.75 -6.84
C ASN A 80 31.42 25.28 -6.49
N GLY A 81 30.89 24.36 -7.32
CA GLY A 81 30.94 22.91 -7.07
C GLY A 81 29.85 22.35 -6.13
N ALA A 82 29.07 23.21 -5.49
CA ALA A 82 27.95 22.78 -4.67
C ALA A 82 26.79 22.22 -5.53
N GLN A 83 25.98 21.36 -4.95
CA GLN A 83 24.77 20.82 -5.59
C GLN A 83 23.51 21.36 -4.92
N LEU A 84 22.60 21.85 -5.74
CA LEU A 84 21.28 22.27 -5.30
C LEU A 84 20.24 21.24 -5.69
N LYS A 85 19.50 20.71 -4.72
CA LYS A 85 18.40 19.78 -4.92
C LYS A 85 17.08 20.56 -4.87
N ILE A 86 16.35 20.59 -5.99
CA ILE A 86 15.12 21.38 -6.15
C ILE A 86 13.98 20.47 -6.54
N THR A 87 12.82 20.61 -5.88
CA THR A 87 11.57 19.99 -6.32
C THR A 87 11.01 20.79 -7.50
N VAL A 88 10.85 20.14 -8.65
CA VAL A 88 10.45 20.76 -9.93
C VAL A 88 9.03 20.42 -10.36
N SER A 89 8.50 19.28 -9.94
CA SER A 89 7.17 18.80 -10.28
C SER A 89 6.71 17.71 -9.29
N GLU A 90 5.48 17.25 -9.45
CA GLU A 90 4.92 16.11 -8.73
C GLU A 90 4.30 15.11 -9.70
N TYR A 91 4.31 13.85 -9.32
CA TYR A 91 3.60 12.78 -10.04
C TYR A 91 2.13 12.74 -9.66
N LEU A 92 1.30 12.48 -10.66
CA LEU A 92 -0.13 12.26 -10.51
C LEU A 92 -0.48 10.87 -11.04
N LEU A 93 -1.27 10.14 -10.29
CA LEU A 93 -1.91 8.92 -10.76
C LEU A 93 -3.06 9.23 -11.73
N PRO A 94 -3.56 8.24 -12.47
CA PRO A 94 -4.76 8.38 -13.29
C PRO A 94 -5.91 9.02 -12.50
N GLY A 95 -6.63 9.95 -13.12
CA GLY A 95 -7.65 10.74 -12.45
C GLY A 95 -7.11 11.99 -11.73
N LYS A 96 -5.86 12.37 -11.96
CA LYS A 96 -5.18 13.53 -11.34
C LYS A 96 -5.02 13.41 -9.82
N ILE A 97 -4.82 12.23 -9.31
CA ILE A 97 -4.66 11.95 -7.89
C ILE A 97 -3.20 12.07 -7.52
N SER A 98 -2.86 12.95 -6.58
CA SER A 98 -1.49 13.03 -6.06
C SER A 98 -1.24 11.94 -5.04
N ILE A 99 -0.05 11.31 -5.14
CA ILE A 99 0.46 10.40 -4.09
C ILE A 99 1.24 11.16 -3.02
N GLN A 100 1.57 12.43 -3.25
CA GLN A 100 2.39 13.22 -2.33
C GLN A 100 1.73 13.35 -0.96
N GLU A 101 2.40 12.94 0.10
CA GLU A 101 1.96 12.84 1.50
C GLU A 101 0.83 11.83 1.75
N THR A 102 0.14 11.35 0.72
CA THR A 102 -1.04 10.50 0.87
C THR A 102 -0.77 9.04 0.55
N GLY A 103 0.25 8.75 -0.26
CA GLY A 103 0.48 7.40 -0.77
C GLY A 103 -0.65 6.86 -1.63
N VAL A 104 -0.50 5.63 -2.05
CA VAL A 104 -1.59 4.87 -2.68
C VAL A 104 -2.37 4.15 -1.59
N VAL A 105 -3.69 4.32 -1.58
CA VAL A 105 -4.59 3.58 -0.70
C VAL A 105 -4.86 2.22 -1.31
N PRO A 106 -4.59 1.10 -0.62
CA PRO A 106 -4.90 -0.22 -1.14
C PRO A 106 -6.42 -0.43 -1.24
N ASP A 107 -6.84 -1.32 -2.13
CA ASP A 107 -8.26 -1.73 -2.23
C ASP A 107 -8.68 -2.56 -1.02
N ILE A 108 -7.76 -3.40 -0.53
CA ILE A 108 -7.92 -4.18 0.69
C ILE A 108 -6.81 -3.75 1.66
N LEU A 109 -7.19 -2.97 2.66
CA LEU A 109 -6.29 -2.56 3.74
C LEU A 109 -6.09 -3.74 4.68
N ALA A 110 -4.87 -4.27 4.72
CA ALA A 110 -4.47 -5.35 5.61
C ALA A 110 -3.54 -4.80 6.69
N GLU A 111 -4.04 -4.73 7.93
CA GLU A 111 -3.30 -4.19 9.07
C GLU A 111 -2.63 -5.34 9.84
N PRO A 112 -1.29 -5.32 10.00
CA PRO A 112 -0.59 -6.34 10.75
C PRO A 112 -0.86 -6.21 12.25
N ALA A 113 -1.13 -7.34 12.90
CA ALA A 113 -1.12 -7.47 14.36
C ALA A 113 0.19 -8.14 14.77
N THR A 114 0.97 -7.52 15.64
CA THR A 114 2.19 -8.08 16.19
C THR A 114 1.97 -8.49 17.63
N LEU A 115 2.16 -9.77 17.94
CA LEU A 115 1.99 -10.33 19.28
C LEU A 115 3.35 -10.77 19.84
N ARG A 116 3.99 -9.91 20.61
CA ARG A 116 5.20 -10.25 21.38
C ARG A 116 4.87 -10.26 22.86
N LYS A 117 5.57 -11.08 23.65
CA LYS A 117 5.36 -11.20 25.10
C LYS A 117 5.57 -9.88 25.86
N ASP A 118 6.31 -8.95 25.30
CA ASP A 118 6.71 -7.66 25.87
C ASP A 118 5.90 -6.47 25.30
N ILE A 119 5.10 -6.68 24.25
CA ILE A 119 4.31 -5.63 23.61
C ILE A 119 2.92 -5.57 24.22
N LYS A 120 2.57 -4.39 24.74
CA LYS A 120 1.25 -4.11 25.33
C LYS A 120 0.20 -3.67 24.31
N ASP A 121 0.61 -3.35 23.07
CA ASP A 121 -0.27 -2.90 22.01
C ASP A 121 -0.26 -3.92 20.86
N LEU A 122 -1.42 -4.50 20.61
CA LEU A 122 -1.64 -5.48 19.53
C LEU A 122 -1.53 -4.87 18.14
N PHE A 123 -1.86 -3.60 18.04
CA PHE A 123 -1.87 -2.85 16.80
C PHE A 123 -1.06 -1.56 17.03
N PRO A 124 0.26 -1.70 17.22
CA PRO A 124 1.08 -0.53 17.42
C PRO A 124 0.88 0.40 16.23
N ASN A 125 0.46 1.61 16.54
CA ASN A 125 0.49 2.72 15.59
C ASN A 125 1.96 3.13 15.44
N GLU A 126 2.82 2.17 15.11
CA GLU A 126 4.17 2.48 14.69
C GLU A 126 4.01 3.25 13.40
N SER A 127 3.99 4.57 13.54
CA SER A 127 4.00 5.44 12.38
C SER A 127 5.35 5.22 11.71
N THR A 128 5.37 4.27 10.80
CA THR A 128 6.45 4.18 9.83
C THR A 128 6.57 5.57 9.21
N MET A 129 7.76 6.17 9.24
CA MET A 129 7.97 7.50 8.70
C MET A 129 7.49 7.53 7.24
N THR A 130 6.55 8.40 6.98
CA THR A 130 6.01 8.66 5.63
C THR A 130 6.53 9.99 5.11
N GLU A 131 6.30 10.31 3.84
CA GLU A 131 6.71 11.62 3.26
C GLU A 131 6.11 12.81 4.05
N ARG A 132 4.97 12.64 4.69
CA ARG A 132 4.32 13.68 5.52
C ARG A 132 5.14 14.07 6.74
N ASP A 133 5.93 13.14 7.29
CA ASP A 133 6.66 13.33 8.54
C ASP A 133 7.98 14.10 8.35
N TYR A 134 8.36 14.38 7.11
CA TYR A 134 9.50 15.24 6.81
C TYR A 134 9.11 16.71 6.91
N GLU A 135 9.89 17.52 7.66
CA GLU A 135 9.64 18.97 7.86
C GLU A 135 9.53 19.78 6.57
N ALA A 136 10.26 19.37 5.53
CA ALA A 136 10.34 20.08 4.24
C ALA A 136 9.79 19.21 3.09
N HIS A 137 8.50 18.87 3.13
CA HIS A 137 7.83 18.15 2.05
C HIS A 137 7.00 19.09 1.16
N LEU A 138 6.71 18.63 -0.07
CA LEU A 138 5.82 19.34 -0.99
C LEU A 138 4.36 19.10 -0.56
N VAL A 139 3.60 20.19 -0.37
CA VAL A 139 2.15 20.09 -0.17
C VAL A 139 1.45 20.07 -1.53
N SER A 140 0.77 18.97 -1.85
CA SER A 140 0.07 18.84 -3.13
C SER A 140 -1.29 19.56 -3.11
N ARG A 141 -1.64 20.17 -4.24
CA ARG A 141 -2.98 20.70 -4.53
C ARG A 141 -3.93 19.70 -5.18
N TYR A 142 -3.46 18.51 -5.48
CA TYR A 142 -4.21 17.43 -6.14
C TYR A 142 -4.57 16.30 -5.18
N LYS A 143 -4.61 16.56 -3.88
CA LYS A 143 -5.01 15.58 -2.87
C LYS A 143 -6.48 15.22 -3.04
N ILE A 144 -6.74 13.92 -3.07
CA ILE A 144 -8.10 13.35 -3.02
C ILE A 144 -8.11 12.38 -1.85
N LYS A 145 -9.13 12.44 -1.03
CA LYS A 145 -9.34 11.46 0.04
C LYS A 145 -9.85 10.16 -0.59
N GLU A 146 -9.08 9.12 -0.47
CA GLU A 146 -9.46 7.77 -0.88
C GLU A 146 -9.58 6.88 0.36
N GLU A 147 -10.52 5.95 0.30
CA GLU A 147 -10.75 4.95 1.35
C GLU A 147 -10.61 3.54 0.74
N PRO A 148 -10.14 2.56 1.51
CA PRO A 148 -10.10 1.18 1.05
C PRO A 148 -11.52 0.64 0.85
N SER A 149 -11.70 -0.31 -0.06
CA SER A 149 -12.97 -1.02 -0.24
C SER A 149 -13.24 -1.97 0.92
N PHE A 150 -12.17 -2.54 1.51
CA PHE A 150 -12.22 -3.44 2.65
C PHE A 150 -11.04 -3.18 3.58
N SER A 151 -11.24 -3.49 4.87
CA SER A 151 -10.17 -3.50 5.87
C SER A 151 -10.24 -4.80 6.66
N LEU A 152 -9.08 -5.38 6.92
CA LEU A 152 -8.96 -6.56 7.76
C LEU A 152 -7.66 -6.51 8.57
N LYS A 153 -7.59 -7.34 9.59
CA LYS A 153 -6.41 -7.49 10.45
C LYS A 153 -5.86 -8.90 10.30
N TYR A 154 -4.56 -9.05 10.33
CA TYR A 154 -3.91 -10.35 10.25
C TYR A 154 -2.74 -10.46 11.22
N LEU A 155 -2.41 -11.67 11.64
CA LEU A 155 -1.24 -11.93 12.47
C LEU A 155 0.02 -11.81 11.61
N ALA A 156 0.86 -10.82 11.91
CA ALA A 156 2.15 -10.68 11.28
C ALA A 156 3.07 -11.86 11.65
N ARG A 157 3.93 -12.27 10.73
CA ARG A 157 4.94 -13.27 11.03
C ARG A 157 5.94 -12.70 12.03
N GLU A 158 6.11 -13.37 13.16
CA GLU A 158 7.22 -13.06 14.07
C GLU A 158 8.54 -13.50 13.43
N PRO A 159 9.60 -12.70 13.50
CA PRO A 159 10.95 -13.19 13.20
C PRO A 159 11.21 -14.38 14.15
N GLU A 160 11.54 -15.53 13.61
CA GLU A 160 11.98 -16.65 14.46
C GLU A 160 13.24 -16.19 15.21
N GLU A 161 13.33 -16.46 16.51
CA GLU A 161 14.42 -16.01 17.40
C GLU A 161 15.83 -16.45 16.94
N GLU A 162 15.92 -17.35 15.95
CA GLU A 162 17.16 -17.89 15.41
C GLU A 162 17.58 -17.27 14.05
N GLU A 163 16.75 -16.46 13.42
CA GLU A 163 17.10 -15.78 12.17
C GLU A 163 17.69 -14.39 12.47
N GLU A 164 18.89 -14.38 13.07
CA GLU A 164 19.67 -13.17 13.18
C GLU A 164 19.96 -12.58 11.79
N GLU A 165 19.45 -11.37 11.57
CA GLU A 165 20.01 -10.33 10.70
C GLU A 165 19.99 -10.46 9.17
N ALA A 166 19.42 -11.48 8.55
CA ALA A 166 19.24 -11.40 7.10
C ALA A 166 18.12 -10.41 6.75
N THR A 167 18.45 -9.33 6.07
CA THR A 167 17.46 -8.39 5.52
C THR A 167 16.60 -9.08 4.47
N ASP A 168 15.38 -8.62 4.23
CA ASP A 168 14.51 -9.16 3.17
C ASP A 168 15.22 -9.19 1.80
N ARG A 169 16.14 -8.26 1.58
CA ARG A 169 16.97 -8.21 0.38
C ARG A 169 17.95 -9.40 0.32
N GLU A 170 18.56 -9.77 1.44
CA GLU A 170 19.49 -10.90 1.52
C GLU A 170 18.74 -12.22 1.39
N ARG A 171 17.55 -12.35 1.98
CA ARG A 171 16.63 -13.50 1.78
C ARG A 171 16.19 -13.62 0.33
N PHE A 172 15.89 -12.49 -0.33
CA PHE A 172 15.58 -12.48 -1.76
C PHE A 172 16.75 -12.96 -2.62
N ILE A 173 17.98 -12.53 -2.29
CA ILE A 173 19.20 -12.92 -3.02
C ILE A 173 19.54 -14.39 -2.76
N SER A 174 19.36 -14.88 -1.52
CA SER A 174 19.63 -16.29 -1.15
C SER A 174 18.58 -17.27 -1.67
N GLY A 175 17.40 -16.79 -2.09
CA GLY A 175 16.28 -17.64 -2.47
C GLY A 175 15.51 -18.22 -1.28
N ASP A 176 15.77 -17.75 -0.06
CA ASP A 176 15.13 -18.23 1.19
C ASP A 176 13.76 -17.56 1.45
N LEU A 177 13.24 -16.80 0.49
CA LEU A 177 11.86 -16.33 0.56
C LEU A 177 10.91 -17.52 0.55
N GLN A 178 10.06 -17.59 1.56
CA GLN A 178 9.00 -18.58 1.69
C GLN A 178 7.63 -17.90 1.51
N PRO A 179 7.28 -17.52 0.25
CA PRO A 179 6.07 -16.76 0.00
C PRO A 179 4.80 -17.50 0.43
N GLU A 180 4.84 -18.83 0.47
CA GLU A 180 3.74 -19.67 0.96
C GLU A 180 3.49 -19.52 2.47
N LYS A 181 4.44 -18.96 3.22
CA LYS A 181 4.29 -18.66 4.65
C LYS A 181 3.85 -17.22 4.92
N ASP A 182 3.97 -16.34 3.94
CA ASP A 182 3.60 -14.94 4.07
C ASP A 182 2.07 -14.76 4.14
N PRO A 183 1.53 -14.12 5.19
CA PRO A 183 0.09 -13.92 5.33
C PRO A 183 -0.54 -13.11 4.20
N LEU A 184 0.16 -12.09 3.67
CA LEU A 184 -0.35 -11.26 2.56
C LEU A 184 -0.38 -12.05 1.26
N VAL A 185 0.61 -12.92 1.01
CA VAL A 185 0.61 -13.83 -0.15
C VAL A 185 -0.53 -14.83 -0.04
N LYS A 186 -0.75 -15.44 1.14
CA LYS A 186 -1.90 -16.34 1.38
C LYS A 186 -3.22 -15.63 1.13
N MET A 187 -3.34 -14.38 1.58
CA MET A 187 -4.53 -13.56 1.35
C MET A 187 -4.74 -13.31 -0.15
N ALA A 188 -3.70 -12.90 -0.86
CA ALA A 188 -3.74 -12.67 -2.29
C ALA A 188 -4.17 -13.94 -3.07
N LEU A 189 -3.65 -15.10 -2.72
CA LEU A 189 -4.03 -16.36 -3.33
C LEU A 189 -5.52 -16.67 -3.11
N LYS A 190 -6.03 -16.50 -1.90
CA LYS A 190 -7.48 -16.71 -1.61
C LYS A 190 -8.38 -15.75 -2.39
N VAL A 191 -7.96 -14.51 -2.58
CA VAL A 191 -8.69 -13.53 -3.42
C VAL A 191 -8.66 -13.98 -4.88
N LEU A 192 -7.52 -14.44 -5.39
CA LEU A 192 -7.39 -14.94 -6.77
C LEU A 192 -8.22 -16.20 -7.02
N GLU A 193 -8.25 -17.15 -6.06
CA GLU A 193 -9.08 -18.36 -6.14
C GLU A 193 -10.57 -18.04 -6.24
N SER A 194 -11.01 -16.95 -5.62
CA SER A 194 -12.39 -16.50 -5.66
C SER A 194 -12.75 -15.70 -6.93
N ALA A 195 -11.77 -15.32 -7.73
CA ALA A 195 -11.98 -14.48 -8.91
C ALA A 195 -12.54 -15.29 -10.09
N ASN A 196 -13.48 -14.66 -10.81
CA ASN A 196 -14.04 -15.23 -12.04
C ASN A 196 -13.20 -14.83 -13.26
N GLU A 197 -13.29 -15.63 -14.31
CA GLU A 197 -12.75 -15.27 -15.62
C GLU A 197 -13.87 -14.65 -16.52
N PRO A 198 -13.63 -13.56 -17.24
CA PRO A 198 -12.39 -12.76 -17.21
C PRO A 198 -12.22 -11.96 -15.92
N PHE A 199 -10.99 -11.84 -15.44
CA PHE A 199 -10.68 -11.11 -14.22
C PHE A 199 -11.00 -9.62 -14.34
N ASP A 200 -11.89 -9.14 -13.49
CA ASP A 200 -12.25 -7.73 -13.35
C ASP A 200 -12.12 -7.32 -11.88
N PRO A 201 -11.07 -6.56 -11.49
CA PRO A 201 -10.84 -6.13 -10.13
C PRO A 201 -12.04 -5.43 -9.49
N ALA A 202 -12.68 -4.48 -10.18
CA ALA A 202 -13.83 -3.76 -9.63
C ALA A 202 -15.01 -4.69 -9.36
N ALA A 203 -15.30 -5.60 -10.29
CA ALA A 203 -16.37 -6.59 -10.11
C ALA A 203 -16.07 -7.55 -8.95
N VAL A 204 -14.82 -7.96 -8.77
CA VAL A 204 -14.41 -8.81 -7.64
C VAL A 204 -14.64 -8.07 -6.32
N LEU A 205 -14.20 -6.82 -6.19
CA LEU A 205 -14.37 -6.02 -4.98
C LEU A 205 -15.85 -5.75 -4.67
N GLU A 206 -16.68 -5.55 -5.68
CA GLU A 206 -18.11 -5.27 -5.50
C GLU A 206 -18.93 -6.52 -5.14
N THR A 207 -18.69 -7.64 -5.83
CA THR A 207 -19.54 -8.83 -5.74
C THR A 207 -19.12 -9.83 -4.66
N ARG A 208 -17.92 -9.72 -4.09
CA ARG A 208 -17.32 -10.68 -3.16
C ARG A 208 -17.26 -10.20 -1.71
N LYS A 209 -18.15 -9.30 -1.30
CA LYS A 209 -18.20 -8.77 0.09
C LYS A 209 -18.23 -9.88 1.13
N ASP A 210 -19.15 -10.84 0.99
CA ASP A 210 -19.26 -11.96 1.91
C ASP A 210 -17.97 -12.82 1.98
N SER A 211 -17.28 -12.97 0.84
CA SER A 211 -16.00 -13.69 0.80
C SER A 211 -14.91 -12.92 1.54
N PHE A 212 -14.90 -11.59 1.48
CA PHE A 212 -13.95 -10.77 2.23
C PHE A 212 -14.25 -10.74 3.73
N GLU A 213 -15.53 -10.77 4.13
CA GLU A 213 -15.92 -10.90 5.53
C GLU A 213 -15.47 -12.24 6.09
N ASN A 214 -15.67 -13.33 5.35
CA ASN A 214 -15.16 -14.66 5.72
C ASN A 214 -13.63 -14.70 5.79
N LEU A 215 -12.95 -14.02 4.84
CA LEU A 215 -11.50 -13.89 4.84
C LEU A 215 -11.01 -13.15 6.09
N SER A 216 -11.65 -12.03 6.42
CA SER A 216 -11.38 -11.27 7.63
C SER A 216 -11.55 -12.13 8.88
N ALA A 217 -12.62 -12.92 8.97
CA ALA A 217 -12.86 -13.81 10.11
C ALA A 217 -11.78 -14.87 10.26
N VAL A 218 -11.28 -15.45 9.15
CA VAL A 218 -10.18 -16.43 9.17
C VAL A 218 -8.91 -15.82 9.72
N PHE A 219 -8.46 -14.67 9.17
CA PHE A 219 -7.23 -14.03 9.62
C PHE A 219 -7.32 -13.46 11.04
N TYR A 220 -8.52 -13.01 11.46
CA TYR A 220 -8.77 -12.63 12.85
C TYR A 220 -8.74 -13.83 13.79
N GLY A 221 -9.20 -14.99 13.33
CA GLY A 221 -9.13 -16.26 14.07
C GLY A 221 -7.69 -16.62 14.46
N ASP A 222 -6.74 -16.45 13.55
CA ASP A 222 -5.31 -16.68 13.81
C ASP A 222 -4.79 -15.79 14.96
N ILE A 223 -5.25 -14.54 15.03
CA ILE A 223 -4.90 -13.60 16.12
C ILE A 223 -5.47 -14.13 17.45
N VAL A 224 -6.73 -14.53 17.47
CA VAL A 224 -7.41 -15.05 18.67
C VAL A 224 -6.74 -16.34 19.16
N GLU A 225 -6.39 -17.24 18.25
CA GLU A 225 -5.67 -18.47 18.58
C GLU A 225 -4.31 -18.18 19.21
N LYS A 226 -3.55 -17.27 18.64
CA LYS A 226 -2.26 -16.84 19.20
C LYS A 226 -2.42 -16.21 20.58
N LEU A 227 -3.40 -15.32 20.79
CA LEU A 227 -3.69 -14.72 22.09
C LEU A 227 -4.02 -15.79 23.13
N SER A 228 -4.85 -16.77 22.76
CA SER A 228 -5.21 -17.88 23.64
C SER A 228 -3.98 -18.71 24.01
N SER A 229 -3.07 -18.96 23.07
CA SER A 229 -1.81 -19.68 23.34
C SER A 229 -0.92 -18.94 24.33
N LEU A 230 -0.97 -17.62 24.34
CA LEU A 230 -0.26 -16.75 25.28
C LEU A 230 -1.02 -16.55 26.62
N LYS A 231 -2.19 -17.20 26.79
CA LYS A 231 -3.09 -17.05 27.94
C LYS A 231 -3.59 -15.63 28.17
N ILE A 232 -3.77 -14.89 27.09
CA ILE A 232 -4.36 -13.55 27.08
C ILE A 232 -5.85 -13.71 26.77
N ASP A 233 -6.71 -13.30 27.71
CA ASP A 233 -8.17 -13.27 27.51
C ASP A 233 -8.53 -12.01 26.71
N TRP A 234 -8.97 -12.22 25.48
CA TRP A 234 -9.40 -11.16 24.59
C TRP A 234 -10.89 -11.32 24.27
N SER A 235 -11.72 -10.77 25.15
CA SER A 235 -13.19 -10.84 25.01
C SER A 235 -13.81 -9.68 24.23
N ALA A 236 -13.02 -8.77 23.68
CA ALA A 236 -13.54 -7.66 22.91
C ALA A 236 -14.04 -8.13 21.53
N PRO A 237 -15.27 -7.73 21.12
CA PRO A 237 -15.74 -8.00 19.77
C PRO A 237 -14.83 -7.28 18.74
N PRO A 238 -14.71 -7.82 17.50
CA PRO A 238 -13.95 -7.16 16.46
C PRO A 238 -14.51 -5.75 16.22
N PRO A 239 -13.67 -4.75 15.97
CA PRO A 239 -14.14 -3.41 15.67
C PRO A 239 -15.01 -3.42 14.42
N THR A 240 -16.27 -3.06 14.57
CA THR A 240 -17.28 -3.05 13.50
C THR A 240 -17.25 -1.77 12.66
N GLU A 241 -16.38 -0.81 12.98
CA GLU A 241 -16.26 0.45 12.21
C GLU A 241 -14.79 0.89 12.11
N PRO A 242 -14.38 1.44 10.94
CA PRO A 242 -13.11 2.16 10.86
C PRO A 242 -13.17 3.36 11.82
N ALA A 243 -12.17 3.49 12.68
CA ALA A 243 -12.08 4.61 13.61
C ALA A 243 -12.17 5.93 12.81
N ALA A 244 -13.22 6.71 13.07
CA ALA A 244 -13.37 8.03 12.50
C ALA A 244 -12.13 8.86 12.84
N ALA A 245 -11.45 9.36 11.82
CA ALA A 245 -10.31 10.24 11.99
C ALA A 245 -10.70 11.39 12.91
N GLN A 246 -10.00 11.53 14.03
CA GLN A 246 -10.20 12.66 14.92
C GLN A 246 -9.93 13.95 14.13
N PRO A 247 -10.81 14.96 14.19
CA PRO A 247 -10.59 16.22 13.53
C PRO A 247 -9.32 16.87 14.11
N GLY A 248 -8.35 17.14 13.22
CA GLY A 248 -7.15 17.87 13.57
C GLY A 248 -7.49 19.18 14.25
N LEU A 249 -6.83 19.48 15.37
CA LEU A 249 -6.86 20.80 15.99
C LEU A 249 -6.31 21.81 14.97
N ASP A 250 -7.18 22.68 14.48
CA ASP A 250 -6.79 23.91 13.81
C ASP A 250 -6.04 24.79 14.80
N LEU A 251 -4.73 24.82 14.73
CA LEU A 251 -3.93 25.88 15.31
C LEU A 251 -3.79 26.99 14.27
N ALA A 252 -4.71 27.95 14.35
CA ALA A 252 -4.53 29.26 13.73
C ALA A 252 -3.35 29.98 14.43
N ILE A 253 -2.30 30.27 13.69
CA ILE A 253 -1.42 31.44 13.84
C ILE A 253 -1.06 31.94 12.44
#